data_90616933cd3f7ab7a6b6907674e44b00
#
_entry.id   90616933cd3f7ab7a6b6907674e44b00
#
_cell.length_a   1.000
_cell.length_b   1.000
_cell.length_c   1.000
_cell.angle_alpha   90.00
_cell.angle_beta   90.00
_cell.angle_gamma   90.00
#
_symmetry.space_group_name_H-M   'P 1'
#
loop_
_entity.id
_entity.type
_entity.pdbx_description
1 polymer ?
#
loop_
_entity_poly.entity_id
_entity_poly.type
_entity_poly.pdbx_seq_one_letter_code
_entity_poly.pdbx_strand_id
1 'polypeptide(L)'
;MGPRVPEAGPRXQKNDANDAEAIAEAVVRPTMRFVPVKSEEQQARSMVFKTRDLLVRQRNALINALRGHLMEYGIIAPAGRTFVKRLEAQIEAPESDLPSGVIELCRLHLEQIGILDDRTREIQKRLKDEAKSDPETIRLQTAPGVGQRWSREFGPVAKLWRLTKD
;
A
#
# COMPACT_ATOMS: atom_id res chain seq x y z
N MET A 1 46.90 -22.47 7.42
CA MET A 1 45.64 -22.94 8.03
C MET A 1 44.67 -21.77 7.97
N GLY A 2 43.77 -21.81 6.99
CA GLY A 2 42.77 -20.74 6.75
C GLY A 2 41.61 -20.83 7.74
N PRO A 3 40.93 -19.71 8.02
CA PRO A 3 39.78 -19.74 8.93
C PRO A 3 38.64 -20.58 8.31
N ARG A 4 38.11 -21.51 9.10
CA ARG A 4 36.94 -22.29 8.72
C ARG A 4 35.72 -21.36 8.60
N VAL A 5 35.15 -21.30 7.44
CA VAL A 5 33.86 -20.65 7.24
C VAL A 5 32.80 -21.50 7.97
N PRO A 6 32.02 -20.94 8.86
CA PRO A 6 30.97 -21.73 9.53
C PRO A 6 29.98 -22.26 8.48
N GLU A 7 29.73 -23.56 8.54
CA GLU A 7 28.71 -24.20 7.70
C GLU A 7 27.35 -23.54 7.97
N ALA A 8 26.70 -23.09 6.91
CA ALA A 8 25.33 -22.61 7.02
C ALA A 8 24.47 -23.76 7.56
N GLY A 9 23.87 -23.54 8.71
CA GLY A 9 22.96 -24.51 9.32
C GLY A 9 21.84 -24.91 8.36
N PRO A 10 21.15 -26.04 8.58
CA PRO A 10 20.10 -26.51 7.68
C PRO A 10 19.05 -25.42 7.49
N ARG A 11 18.85 -25.05 6.22
CA ARG A 11 17.79 -24.12 5.85
C ARG A 11 16.45 -24.72 6.21
N UNK A 12 15.82 -24.26 7.19
CA UNK A 12 14.82 -24.65 7.51
C UNK A 12 14.06 -24.92 6.51
N GLN A 13 13.84 -25.90 6.27
CA GLN A 13 12.89 -26.35 5.28
C GLN A 13 11.52 -25.82 5.70
N LYS A 14 11.01 -24.95 4.89
CA LYS A 14 9.68 -24.39 5.06
C LYS A 14 8.68 -25.50 4.81
N ASN A 15 8.16 -26.04 5.91
CA ASN A 15 7.26 -27.18 5.86
C ASN A 15 6.23 -27.01 6.99
N ASP A 16 4.99 -27.37 6.73
CA ASP A 16 3.85 -27.19 7.64
C ASP A 16 4.05 -27.87 8.99
N ALA A 17 4.78 -28.98 9.03
CA ALA A 17 5.08 -29.70 10.28
C ALA A 17 5.98 -28.87 11.19
N ASN A 18 7.04 -28.25 10.64
CA ASN A 18 7.94 -27.39 11.40
C ASN A 18 7.23 -26.11 11.90
N ASP A 19 6.33 -25.56 11.07
CA ASP A 19 5.53 -24.40 11.46
C ASP A 19 4.55 -24.75 12.59
N ALA A 20 3.92 -25.93 12.50
CA ALA A 20 3.01 -26.43 13.55
C ALA A 20 3.75 -26.69 14.86
N GLU A 21 4.96 -27.27 14.80
CA GLU A 21 5.83 -27.48 15.97
C GLU A 21 6.23 -26.14 16.62
N ALA A 22 6.63 -25.17 15.82
CA ALA A 22 7.00 -23.84 16.31
C ALA A 22 5.82 -23.12 16.98
N ILE A 23 4.61 -23.25 16.42
CA ILE A 23 3.38 -22.72 17.01
C ILE A 23 3.07 -23.40 18.34
N ALA A 24 3.17 -24.73 18.39
CA ALA A 24 2.92 -25.51 19.61
C ALA A 24 3.92 -25.11 20.72
N GLU A 25 5.19 -24.96 20.38
CA GLU A 25 6.22 -24.50 21.33
C GLU A 25 5.93 -23.07 21.81
N ALA A 26 5.51 -22.17 20.92
CA ALA A 26 5.18 -20.80 21.28
C ALA A 26 4.00 -20.74 22.28
N VAL A 27 2.98 -21.58 22.11
CA VAL A 27 1.78 -21.60 22.96
C VAL A 27 2.12 -21.95 24.41
N VAL A 28 3.07 -22.85 24.66
CA VAL A 28 3.42 -23.30 26.01
C VAL A 28 4.45 -22.40 26.69
N ARG A 29 5.06 -21.45 26.01
CA ARG A 29 6.05 -20.55 26.62
C ARG A 29 5.39 -19.46 27.48
N PRO A 30 5.70 -19.38 28.79
CA PRO A 30 5.10 -18.36 29.68
C PRO A 30 5.41 -16.92 29.31
N THR A 31 6.48 -16.69 28.57
CA THR A 31 6.90 -15.34 28.17
C THR A 31 6.25 -14.88 26.85
N MET A 32 5.53 -15.76 26.18
CA MET A 32 4.89 -15.44 24.89
C MET A 32 3.63 -14.62 25.11
N ARG A 33 3.57 -13.46 24.48
CA ARG A 33 2.38 -12.58 24.52
C ARG A 33 1.67 -12.63 23.17
N PHE A 34 0.47 -13.14 23.17
CA PHE A 34 -0.35 -13.25 21.95
C PHE A 34 -1.08 -11.94 21.67
N VAL A 35 -1.05 -11.54 20.42
CA VAL A 35 -1.84 -10.40 19.94
C VAL A 35 -3.31 -10.82 19.93
N PRO A 36 -4.22 -10.04 20.53
CA PRO A 36 -5.65 -10.41 20.51
C PRO A 36 -6.20 -10.41 19.08
N VAL A 37 -7.17 -11.28 18.86
CA VAL A 37 -7.87 -11.38 17.58
C VAL A 37 -8.56 -10.04 17.29
N LYS A 38 -8.41 -9.55 16.06
CA LYS A 38 -9.02 -8.30 15.60
C LYS A 38 -10.55 -8.42 15.66
N SER A 39 -11.21 -7.38 16.16
CA SER A 39 -12.67 -7.28 16.10
C SER A 39 -13.12 -7.11 14.64
N GLU A 40 -14.40 -7.36 14.39
CA GLU A 40 -14.99 -7.16 13.04
C GLU A 40 -14.79 -5.72 12.55
N GLU A 41 -14.95 -4.74 13.44
CA GLU A 41 -14.68 -3.33 13.13
C GLU A 41 -13.24 -3.09 12.71
N GLN A 42 -12.29 -3.68 13.44
CA GLN A 42 -10.86 -3.56 13.13
C GLN A 42 -10.53 -4.23 11.79
N GLN A 43 -11.17 -5.36 11.49
CA GLN A 43 -11.02 -6.06 10.21
C GLN A 43 -11.59 -5.21 9.07
N ALA A 44 -12.80 -4.65 9.23
CA ALA A 44 -13.43 -3.78 8.24
C ALA A 44 -12.57 -2.54 7.97
N ARG A 45 -12.05 -1.91 9.02
CA ARG A 45 -11.16 -0.74 8.91
C ARG A 45 -9.87 -1.10 8.15
N SER A 46 -9.27 -2.23 8.48
CA SER A 46 -8.07 -2.75 7.81
C SER A 46 -8.33 -2.98 6.31
N MET A 47 -9.53 -3.49 5.95
CA MET A 47 -9.94 -3.71 4.57
C MET A 47 -10.00 -2.40 3.78
N VAL A 48 -10.50 -1.30 4.39
CA VAL A 48 -10.53 0.01 3.72
C VAL A 48 -9.12 0.49 3.36
N PHE A 49 -8.14 0.35 4.28
CA PHE A 49 -6.74 0.70 4.01
C PHE A 49 -6.13 -0.15 2.90
N LYS A 50 -6.35 -1.47 2.96
CA LYS A 50 -5.85 -2.41 1.94
C LYS A 50 -6.43 -2.10 0.57
N THR A 51 -7.72 -1.78 0.50
CA THR A 51 -8.40 -1.41 -0.75
C THR A 51 -7.80 -0.12 -1.31
N ARG A 52 -7.64 0.91 -0.46
CA ARG A 52 -7.00 2.17 -0.91
C ARG A 52 -5.61 1.92 -1.48
N ASP A 53 -4.79 1.12 -0.79
CA ASP A 53 -3.42 0.85 -1.24
C ASP A 53 -3.41 0.03 -2.54
N LEU A 54 -4.36 -0.88 -2.73
CA LEU A 54 -4.53 -1.62 -3.98
C LEU A 54 -4.84 -0.67 -5.14
N LEU A 55 -5.81 0.23 -4.97
CA LEU A 55 -6.19 1.21 -6.02
C LEU A 55 -4.99 2.11 -6.38
N VAL A 56 -4.21 2.55 -5.40
CA VAL A 56 -3.00 3.36 -5.63
C VAL A 56 -1.96 2.57 -6.43
N ARG A 57 -1.75 1.29 -6.09
CA ARG A 57 -0.81 0.43 -6.84
C ARG A 57 -1.28 0.22 -8.29
N GLN A 58 -2.56 -0.06 -8.50
CA GLN A 58 -3.15 -0.24 -9.84
C GLN A 58 -2.97 1.02 -10.68
N ARG A 59 -3.31 2.19 -10.12
CA ARG A 59 -3.14 3.47 -10.80
C ARG A 59 -1.68 3.70 -11.20
N ASN A 60 -0.74 3.48 -10.27
CA ASN A 60 0.68 3.67 -10.54
C ASN A 60 1.20 2.69 -11.60
N ALA A 61 0.70 1.45 -11.59
CA ALA A 61 1.04 0.45 -12.61
C ALA A 61 0.58 0.91 -14.00
N LEU A 62 -0.64 1.43 -14.11
CA LEU A 62 -1.17 1.95 -15.39
C LEU A 62 -0.37 3.17 -15.87
N ILE A 63 -0.03 4.09 -14.99
CA ILE A 63 0.81 5.27 -15.33
C ILE A 63 2.17 4.81 -15.86
N ASN A 64 2.79 3.83 -15.20
CA ASN A 64 4.10 3.32 -15.61
C ASN A 64 4.03 2.57 -16.94
N ALA A 65 2.98 1.77 -17.16
CA ALA A 65 2.75 1.08 -18.42
C ALA A 65 2.58 2.08 -19.57
N LEU A 66 1.73 3.09 -19.37
CA LEU A 66 1.49 4.13 -20.36
C LEU A 66 2.78 4.90 -20.70
N ARG A 67 3.59 5.24 -19.68
CA ARG A 67 4.89 5.88 -19.88
C ARG A 67 5.84 4.99 -20.71
N GLY A 68 5.87 3.70 -20.38
CA GLY A 68 6.69 2.72 -21.11
C GLY A 68 6.31 2.63 -22.58
N HIS A 69 5.02 2.50 -22.86
CA HIS A 69 4.52 2.44 -24.24
C HIS A 69 4.85 3.70 -25.04
N LEU A 70 4.65 4.87 -24.44
CA LEU A 70 4.89 6.15 -25.12
C LEU A 70 6.37 6.47 -25.33
N MET A 71 7.25 5.90 -24.49
CA MET A 71 8.69 6.01 -24.66
C MET A 71 9.15 5.37 -25.99
N GLU A 72 8.46 4.34 -26.44
CA GLU A 72 8.72 3.67 -27.73
C GLU A 72 8.45 4.61 -28.91
N TYR A 73 7.59 5.63 -28.69
CA TYR A 73 7.27 6.67 -29.69
C TYR A 73 8.06 7.96 -29.44
N GLY A 74 9.12 7.92 -28.62
CA GLY A 74 9.96 9.06 -28.33
C GLY A 74 9.37 10.05 -27.33
N ILE A 75 8.22 9.77 -26.73
CA ILE A 75 7.57 10.64 -25.75
C ILE A 75 8.15 10.31 -24.36
N ILE A 76 9.11 11.14 -23.95
CA ILE A 76 9.77 10.99 -22.64
C ILE A 76 9.06 11.89 -21.63
N ALA A 77 8.59 11.32 -20.57
CA ALA A 77 7.80 12.04 -19.58
C ALA A 77 8.34 11.83 -18.15
N PRO A 78 8.42 12.93 -17.38
CA PRO A 78 8.85 12.83 -15.98
C PRO A 78 7.89 11.98 -15.15
N ALA A 79 8.39 11.45 -14.05
CA ALA A 79 7.58 10.72 -13.11
C ALA A 79 6.62 11.67 -12.36
N GLY A 80 5.43 11.17 -12.06
CA GLY A 80 4.49 11.89 -11.21
C GLY A 80 3.14 12.21 -11.87
N ARG A 81 2.26 12.80 -11.08
CA ARG A 81 0.86 13.06 -11.48
C ARG A 81 0.70 14.18 -12.52
N THR A 82 1.60 15.14 -12.50
CA THR A 82 1.63 16.23 -13.48
C THR A 82 1.82 15.72 -14.91
N PHE A 83 2.47 14.57 -15.05
CA PHE A 83 2.68 13.93 -16.35
C PHE A 83 1.36 13.54 -17.01
N VAL A 84 0.40 13.00 -16.25
CA VAL A 84 -0.88 12.50 -16.79
C VAL A 84 -1.62 13.62 -17.56
N LYS A 85 -1.70 14.82 -16.95
CA LYS A 85 -2.33 16.00 -17.59
C LYS A 85 -1.57 16.47 -18.84
N ARG A 86 -0.23 16.45 -18.78
CA ARG A 86 0.61 16.81 -19.94
C ARG A 86 0.41 15.83 -21.10
N LEU A 87 0.33 14.55 -20.74
CA LEU A 87 0.13 13.48 -21.71
C LEU A 87 -1.24 13.60 -22.38
N GLU A 88 -2.28 13.85 -21.59
CA GLU A 88 -3.64 14.07 -22.08
C GLU A 88 -3.64 15.20 -23.13
N ALA A 89 -2.99 16.33 -22.82
CA ALA A 89 -2.85 17.44 -23.74
C ALA A 89 -2.06 17.09 -25.01
N GLN A 90 -1.01 16.27 -24.88
CA GLN A 90 -0.20 15.83 -26.05
C GLN A 90 -0.96 14.88 -26.96
N ILE A 91 -1.75 13.96 -26.39
CA ILE A 91 -2.56 12.99 -27.14
C ILE A 91 -3.69 13.70 -27.88
N GLU A 92 -4.28 14.72 -27.26
CA GLU A 92 -5.39 15.50 -27.84
C GLU A 92 -4.92 16.58 -28.82
N ALA A 93 -3.62 16.84 -28.90
CA ALA A 93 -3.07 17.86 -29.81
C ALA A 93 -3.34 17.48 -31.27
N PRO A 94 -3.79 18.43 -32.10
CA PRO A 94 -4.01 18.18 -33.54
C PRO A 94 -2.74 17.76 -34.30
N GLU A 95 -1.57 18.13 -33.76
CA GLU A 95 -0.26 17.85 -34.34
C GLU A 95 0.40 16.58 -33.78
N SER A 96 -0.39 15.71 -33.15
CA SER A 96 0.12 14.46 -32.59
C SER A 96 0.51 13.49 -33.73
N ASP A 97 1.80 13.12 -33.76
CA ASP A 97 2.35 12.15 -34.72
C ASP A 97 2.07 10.69 -34.33
N LEU A 98 1.30 10.47 -33.26
CA LEU A 98 0.98 9.12 -32.79
C LEU A 98 -0.04 8.44 -33.72
N PRO A 99 0.14 7.14 -34.01
CA PRO A 99 -0.87 6.38 -34.76
C PRO A 99 -2.23 6.40 -34.02
N SER A 100 -3.31 6.43 -34.76
CA SER A 100 -4.68 6.51 -34.22
C SER A 100 -4.98 5.39 -33.22
N GLY A 101 -4.53 4.17 -33.48
CA GLY A 101 -4.68 3.05 -32.56
C GLY A 101 -3.95 3.24 -31.23
N VAL A 102 -2.80 3.91 -31.25
CA VAL A 102 -2.04 4.24 -30.03
C VAL A 102 -2.79 5.30 -29.21
N ILE A 103 -3.33 6.32 -29.89
CA ILE A 103 -4.16 7.37 -29.26
C ILE A 103 -5.35 6.73 -28.53
N GLU A 104 -6.05 5.81 -29.20
CA GLU A 104 -7.20 5.09 -28.65
C GLU A 104 -6.83 4.32 -27.36
N LEU A 105 -5.72 3.57 -27.39
CA LEU A 105 -5.22 2.83 -26.23
C LEU A 105 -4.77 3.78 -25.08
N CYS A 106 -4.17 4.90 -25.42
CA CYS A 106 -3.80 5.93 -24.45
C CYS A 106 -5.03 6.49 -23.74
N ARG A 107 -6.09 6.78 -24.48
CA ARG A 107 -7.37 7.24 -23.92
C ARG A 107 -7.97 6.24 -22.94
N LEU A 108 -7.92 4.96 -23.30
CA LEU A 108 -8.37 3.87 -22.41
C LEU A 108 -7.60 3.88 -21.08
N HIS A 109 -6.26 4.01 -21.13
CA HIS A 109 -5.44 4.08 -19.93
C HIS A 109 -5.76 5.32 -19.10
N LEU A 110 -5.90 6.47 -19.74
CA LEU A 110 -6.20 7.74 -19.06
C LEU A 110 -7.58 7.69 -18.35
N GLU A 111 -8.56 7.10 -18.99
CA GLU A 111 -9.89 6.90 -18.40
C GLU A 111 -9.79 6.02 -17.13
N GLN A 112 -9.09 4.89 -17.23
CA GLN A 112 -8.90 3.99 -16.08
C GLN A 112 -8.13 4.66 -14.94
N ILE A 113 -7.11 5.46 -15.26
CA ILE A 113 -6.34 6.24 -14.27
C ILE A 113 -7.28 7.23 -13.57
N GLY A 114 -8.14 7.89 -14.31
CA GLY A 114 -9.14 8.83 -13.79
C GLY A 114 -10.10 8.15 -12.79
N ILE A 115 -10.65 7.02 -13.19
CA ILE A 115 -11.56 6.22 -12.33
C ILE A 115 -10.85 5.83 -11.02
N LEU A 116 -9.61 5.34 -11.12
CA LEU A 116 -8.84 4.93 -9.93
C LEU A 116 -8.49 6.12 -9.03
N ASP A 117 -8.21 7.29 -9.61
CA ASP A 117 -7.96 8.52 -8.85
C ASP A 117 -9.22 8.96 -8.08
N ASP A 118 -10.38 8.92 -8.72
CA ASP A 118 -11.66 9.29 -8.09
C ASP A 118 -12.00 8.33 -6.94
N ARG A 119 -11.90 7.04 -7.16
CA ARG A 119 -12.13 6.02 -6.12
C ARG A 119 -11.16 6.16 -4.96
N THR A 120 -9.89 6.42 -5.25
CA THR A 120 -8.87 6.66 -4.20
C THR A 120 -9.20 7.90 -3.39
N ARG A 121 -9.65 8.97 -4.06
CA ARG A 121 -10.03 10.24 -3.43
C ARG A 121 -11.24 10.07 -2.52
N GLU A 122 -12.24 9.32 -2.98
CA GLU A 122 -13.44 8.97 -2.21
C GLU A 122 -13.08 8.24 -0.90
N ILE A 123 -12.27 7.19 -1.00
CA ILE A 123 -11.81 6.43 0.18
C ILE A 123 -10.98 7.32 1.12
N GLN A 124 -10.10 8.16 0.58
CA GLN A 124 -9.29 9.08 1.39
C GLN A 124 -10.16 10.09 2.14
N LYS A 125 -11.21 10.60 1.50
CA LYS A 125 -12.16 11.51 2.14
C LYS A 125 -12.85 10.81 3.31
N ARG A 126 -13.40 9.63 3.08
CA ARG A 126 -14.02 8.80 4.12
C ARG A 126 -13.07 8.58 5.31
N LEU A 127 -11.83 8.16 5.02
CA LEU A 127 -10.81 7.94 6.06
C LEU A 127 -10.50 9.22 6.86
N LYS A 128 -10.44 10.38 6.20
CA LYS A 128 -10.21 11.66 6.87
C LYS A 128 -11.37 12.04 7.79
N ASP A 129 -12.59 11.84 7.33
CA ASP A 129 -13.78 12.21 8.11
C ASP A 129 -13.92 11.30 9.33
N GLU A 130 -13.70 10.01 9.20
CA GLU A 130 -13.64 9.07 10.33
C GLU A 130 -12.52 9.44 11.32
N ALA A 131 -11.35 9.87 10.84
CA ALA A 131 -10.20 10.24 11.69
C ALA A 131 -10.50 11.46 12.56
N LYS A 132 -11.33 12.37 12.09
CA LYS A 132 -11.72 13.59 12.86
C LYS A 132 -12.61 13.26 14.05
N SER A 133 -13.39 12.19 13.96
CA SER A 133 -14.34 11.79 14.99
C SER A 133 -13.81 10.73 15.96
N ASP A 134 -12.65 10.14 15.68
CA ASP A 134 -12.05 9.09 16.50
C ASP A 134 -11.08 9.69 17.55
N PRO A 135 -11.44 9.73 18.85
CA PRO A 135 -10.60 10.33 19.89
C PRO A 135 -9.20 9.72 20.00
N GLU A 136 -9.08 8.42 19.74
CA GLU A 136 -7.80 7.72 19.80
C GLU A 136 -6.87 8.17 18.66
N THR A 137 -7.41 8.30 17.46
CA THR A 137 -6.68 8.81 16.30
C THR A 137 -6.21 10.25 16.55
N ILE A 138 -7.08 11.11 17.10
CA ILE A 138 -6.73 12.50 17.45
C ILE A 138 -5.57 12.51 18.44
N ARG A 139 -5.66 11.72 19.51
CA ARG A 139 -4.62 11.62 20.53
C ARG A 139 -3.28 11.14 19.96
N LEU A 140 -3.30 10.14 19.09
CA LEU A 140 -2.07 9.61 18.49
C LEU A 140 -1.40 10.63 17.56
N GLN A 141 -2.18 11.50 16.93
CA GLN A 141 -1.66 12.56 16.06
C GLN A 141 -0.91 13.66 16.81
N THR A 142 -1.05 13.75 18.13
CA THR A 142 -0.26 14.70 18.93
C THR A 142 1.21 14.28 19.04
N ALA A 143 1.52 13.00 18.78
CA ALA A 143 2.90 12.51 18.81
C ALA A 143 3.65 12.93 17.53
N PRO A 144 4.87 13.51 17.64
CA PRO A 144 5.65 13.91 16.47
C PRO A 144 5.89 12.74 15.51
N GLY A 145 5.68 12.97 14.22
CA GLY A 145 5.88 11.96 13.17
C GLY A 145 4.69 11.00 12.97
N VAL A 146 3.67 11.07 13.80
CA VAL A 146 2.50 10.19 13.67
C VAL A 146 1.42 10.89 12.85
N GLY A 147 1.35 10.57 11.56
CA GLY A 147 0.30 11.10 10.68
C GLY A 147 -1.02 10.34 10.80
N GLN A 148 -2.07 10.88 10.21
CA GLN A 148 -3.44 10.31 10.23
C GLN A 148 -3.49 8.84 9.81
N ARG A 149 -2.74 8.46 8.80
CA ARG A 149 -2.69 7.07 8.30
C ARG A 149 -2.15 6.13 9.37
N TRP A 150 -1.01 6.48 9.96
CA TRP A 150 -0.35 5.66 10.98
C TRP A 150 -1.22 5.48 12.22
N SER A 151 -1.79 6.58 12.73
CA SER A 151 -2.66 6.57 13.92
C SER A 151 -3.85 5.63 13.78
N ARG A 152 -4.45 5.56 12.59
CA ARG A 152 -5.64 4.75 12.33
C ARG A 152 -5.31 3.28 12.06
N GLU A 153 -4.23 3.04 11.34
CA GLU A 153 -3.79 1.68 10.99
C GLU A 153 -3.27 0.94 12.24
N PHE A 154 -2.55 1.63 13.09
CA PHE A 154 -1.87 1.06 14.25
C PHE A 154 -2.42 1.48 15.61
N GLY A 155 -3.42 2.36 15.65
CA GLY A 155 -4.08 2.78 16.89
C GLY A 155 -4.50 1.63 17.81
N PRO A 156 -5.16 0.59 17.29
CA PRO A 156 -5.52 -0.58 18.11
C PRO A 156 -4.30 -1.32 18.68
N VAL A 157 -3.19 -1.35 17.94
CA VAL A 157 -1.94 -1.98 18.40
C VAL A 157 -1.23 -1.11 19.44
N ALA A 158 -1.25 0.20 19.26
CA ALA A 158 -0.69 1.17 20.21
C ALA A 158 -1.41 1.11 21.57
N LYS A 159 -2.71 0.83 21.55
CA LYS A 159 -3.52 0.63 22.77
C LYS A 159 -3.04 -0.59 23.55
N LEU A 160 -2.73 -1.68 22.86
CA LEU A 160 -2.19 -2.90 23.45
C LEU A 160 -0.82 -2.67 24.09
N TRP A 161 0.05 -1.92 23.43
CA TRP A 161 1.40 -1.62 23.91
C TRP A 161 1.36 -0.83 25.24
N ARG A 162 0.33 -0.04 25.46
CA ARG A 162 0.13 0.69 26.70
C ARG A 162 -0.27 -0.23 27.88
N LEU A 163 -1.13 -1.21 27.59
CA LEU A 163 -1.61 -2.15 28.62
C LEU A 163 -0.51 -3.13 29.11
N THR A 164 0.63 -3.17 28.41
CA THR A 164 1.75 -4.05 28.76
C THR A 164 2.85 -3.33 29.54
N LYS A 165 2.68 -2.03 29.86
CA LYS A 165 3.69 -1.25 30.61
C LYS A 165 3.37 -1.11 32.10
N ASP A 166 2.22 -1.58 32.56
CA ASP A 166 1.82 -1.65 33.96
C ASP A 166 2.02 -3.09 34.47
#